data_5e529e6dc4264b1304d7a9f1e60f716c
#
_entry.id   5e529e6dc4264b1304d7a9f1e60f716c
#
_cell.length_a   1.000
_cell.length_b   1.000
_cell.length_c   1.000
_cell.angle_alpha   90.00
_cell.angle_beta   90.00
_cell.angle_gamma   90.00
#
_symmetry.space_group_name_H-M   'P 1'
#
loop_
_entity.id
_entity.type
_entity.pdbx_description
1 polymer ?
#
loop_
_entity_poly.entity_id
_entity_poly.type
_entity_poly.pdbx_seq_one_letter_code
_entity_poly.pdbx_strand_id
1 'polypeptide(L)'
;MCINTPKITLQIRENKMTNIILCGGSGTRLWPISRTLMPKQFVKLFDEKSLFQLTVERNSKVCDSQFIVSNTEQYFLALDQLEELDKTNNRYLLEPVGRNTAPAIALACMALEYDDIVLVTPSDHLIKNEDEYAKVLQTATQLAKKDNLVTFGITPSFAETGFGYIEANGEDVKAFHEKPDLKTAQTYVDAGNYYWNSGMFCFKAGVFLDELKKYSPEIFDACEIALHVDKTDDMIRIKHETMMNIPEDSIDYAVMEKSDKVKVVASDIDWSDVGSFDALYEELPKDENGNTLNENHISIDSKNNLIYSKEKKIATVDIEDLIIVDTGDALLISKKGSSQKVKKIVAEVRKTTQLHNIHLTGYRPWGSYTILEDTPGYKIKRIEVKPGKRLSLQKHYHRNEHWIVVSGTATVTVGDKVSLVRPNESTYIKMGEVHRLENNGKIPIVLIEAQVGEYTGEDDIVRLEDDFKRN
;
A
#
# COMPACT_ATOMS: atom_id res chain seq x y z
N MET A 1 -28.74 -43.52 42.00
CA MET A 1 -28.83 -42.60 40.86
C MET A 1 -27.92 -41.43 41.10
N CYS A 2 -26.71 -41.46 40.55
CA CYS A 2 -25.78 -40.32 40.60
C CYS A 2 -26.04 -39.47 39.37
N ILE A 3 -26.42 -38.21 39.62
CA ILE A 3 -26.64 -37.21 38.59
C ILE A 3 -25.26 -36.64 38.19
N ASN A 4 -24.82 -37.02 36.99
CA ASN A 4 -23.60 -36.44 36.38
C ASN A 4 -23.93 -35.02 35.88
N THR A 5 -23.45 -34.01 36.60
CA THR A 5 -23.43 -32.60 36.11
C THR A 5 -22.31 -32.43 35.09
N PRO A 6 -22.57 -31.98 33.85
CA PRO A 6 -21.49 -31.71 32.91
C PRO A 6 -20.65 -30.54 33.43
N LYS A 7 -19.35 -30.75 33.62
CA LYS A 7 -18.37 -29.67 33.82
C LYS A 7 -18.29 -28.89 32.50
N ILE A 8 -18.84 -27.69 32.50
CA ILE A 8 -18.58 -26.69 31.46
C ILE A 8 -17.11 -26.24 31.67
N THR A 9 -16.23 -26.81 30.88
CA THR A 9 -14.85 -26.31 30.76
C THR A 9 -14.96 -25.02 29.94
N LEU A 10 -14.95 -23.87 30.62
CA LEU A 10 -14.67 -22.60 29.96
C LEU A 10 -13.26 -22.72 29.37
N GLN A 11 -13.16 -22.99 28.07
CA GLN A 11 -11.93 -22.70 27.33
C GLN A 11 -11.74 -21.18 27.41
N ILE A 12 -10.76 -20.77 28.21
CA ILE A 12 -10.21 -19.41 28.15
C ILE A 12 -9.67 -19.31 26.73
N ARG A 13 -10.39 -18.63 25.84
CA ARG A 13 -9.85 -18.23 24.54
C ARG A 13 -8.65 -17.31 24.84
N GLU A 14 -7.45 -17.73 24.49
CA GLU A 14 -6.33 -16.83 24.43
C GLU A 14 -6.72 -15.69 23.47
N ASN A 15 -6.56 -14.44 23.91
CA ASN A 15 -6.89 -13.28 23.12
C ASN A 15 -6.07 -13.34 21.83
N LYS A 16 -6.73 -13.39 20.69
CA LYS A 16 -6.07 -13.37 19.37
C LYS A 16 -5.46 -12.00 19.13
N MET A 17 -4.26 -11.99 18.56
CA MET A 17 -3.65 -10.77 18.06
C MET A 17 -3.90 -10.64 16.56
N THR A 18 -4.58 -9.58 16.17
CA THR A 18 -4.85 -9.25 14.76
C THR A 18 -3.99 -8.05 14.33
N ASN A 19 -3.23 -8.20 13.26
CA ASN A 19 -2.55 -7.07 12.65
C ASN A 19 -3.48 -6.37 11.66
N ILE A 20 -3.85 -5.12 11.94
CA ILE A 20 -4.51 -4.22 11.00
C ILE A 20 -3.42 -3.50 10.20
N ILE A 21 -3.32 -3.80 8.91
CA ILE A 21 -2.35 -3.19 7.99
C ILE A 21 -3.05 -2.09 7.20
N LEU A 22 -2.63 -0.84 7.41
CA LEU A 22 -3.16 0.32 6.72
C LEU A 22 -2.43 0.52 5.39
N CYS A 23 -3.10 0.25 4.28
CA CYS A 23 -2.56 0.41 2.93
C CYS A 23 -2.94 1.76 2.29
N GLY A 24 -3.10 2.80 3.11
CA GLY A 24 -3.37 4.15 2.65
C GLY A 24 -2.12 4.89 2.16
N GLY A 25 -2.33 6.08 1.60
CA GLY A 25 -1.26 6.97 1.16
C GLY A 25 -0.85 6.80 -0.31
N SER A 26 -0.54 7.92 -0.97
CA SER A 26 -0.15 7.95 -2.39
C SER A 26 1.36 7.96 -2.62
N GLY A 27 2.17 8.14 -1.56
CA GLY A 27 3.62 8.14 -1.65
C GLY A 27 4.24 9.16 -2.64
N THR A 28 3.58 10.27 -2.91
CA THR A 28 3.94 11.23 -4.00
C THR A 28 5.36 11.78 -3.93
N ARG A 29 6.02 11.72 -2.77
CA ARG A 29 7.42 12.17 -2.60
C ARG A 29 8.45 11.26 -3.28
N LEU A 30 8.07 10.02 -3.63
CA LEU A 30 8.90 9.09 -4.38
C LEU A 30 8.52 9.03 -5.87
N TRP A 31 7.81 10.04 -6.39
CA TRP A 31 7.65 10.16 -7.84
C TRP A 31 9.03 10.32 -8.52
N PRO A 32 9.33 9.63 -9.63
CA PRO A 32 8.45 8.85 -10.48
C PRO A 32 8.31 7.35 -10.13
N ILE A 33 8.94 6.84 -9.08
CA ILE A 33 8.79 5.43 -8.66
C ILE A 33 7.36 5.14 -8.22
N SER A 34 6.81 5.97 -7.35
CA SER A 34 5.42 5.84 -6.88
C SER A 34 4.44 6.61 -7.77
N ARG A 35 3.24 6.06 -7.94
CA ARG A 35 2.10 6.64 -8.67
C ARG A 35 0.84 6.44 -7.84
N THR A 36 -0.23 7.16 -8.16
CA THR A 36 -1.51 6.98 -7.45
C THR A 36 -1.99 5.51 -7.50
N LEU A 37 -1.91 4.86 -8.68
CA LEU A 37 -2.31 3.46 -8.86
C LEU A 37 -1.19 2.43 -8.58
N MET A 38 -0.01 2.89 -8.21
CA MET A 38 1.12 2.06 -7.73
C MET A 38 1.81 2.83 -6.61
N PRO A 39 1.18 2.94 -5.43
CA PRO A 39 1.77 3.68 -4.32
C PRO A 39 2.99 2.96 -3.74
N LYS A 40 3.80 3.71 -3.01
CA LYS A 40 5.11 3.33 -2.46
C LYS A 40 5.13 1.93 -1.84
N GLN A 41 4.13 1.61 -1.03
CA GLN A 41 4.06 0.36 -0.28
C GLN A 41 4.03 -0.89 -1.15
N PHE A 42 3.57 -0.80 -2.40
CA PHE A 42 3.50 -1.93 -3.33
C PHE A 42 4.64 -1.97 -4.34
N VAL A 43 5.52 -0.95 -4.36
CA VAL A 43 6.70 -0.98 -5.23
C VAL A 43 7.77 -1.87 -4.62
N LYS A 44 8.31 -2.80 -5.40
CA LYS A 44 9.41 -3.68 -4.98
C LYS A 44 10.73 -2.90 -4.99
N LEU A 45 11.16 -2.46 -3.82
CA LEU A 45 12.35 -1.61 -3.62
C LEU A 45 13.48 -2.34 -2.89
N PHE A 46 13.18 -3.41 -2.15
CA PHE A 46 14.11 -4.10 -1.27
C PHE A 46 14.12 -5.61 -1.61
N ASP A 47 15.21 -6.10 -2.17
CA ASP A 47 15.40 -7.54 -2.50
C ASP A 47 14.18 -8.17 -3.20
N GLU A 48 13.68 -7.50 -4.26
CA GLU A 48 12.48 -7.89 -5.01
C GLU A 48 11.18 -7.94 -4.17
N LYS A 49 11.20 -7.36 -2.97
CA LYS A 49 10.02 -7.23 -2.10
C LYS A 49 9.57 -5.78 -1.96
N SER A 50 8.28 -5.63 -1.75
CA SER A 50 7.67 -4.35 -1.39
C SER A 50 7.65 -4.15 0.13
N LEU A 51 7.49 -2.90 0.58
CA LEU A 51 7.32 -2.60 2.00
C LEU A 51 6.09 -3.29 2.60
N PHE A 52 5.01 -3.43 1.81
CA PHE A 52 3.83 -4.19 2.21
C PHE A 52 4.16 -5.67 2.45
N GLN A 53 4.89 -6.31 1.54
CA GLN A 53 5.31 -7.72 1.69
C GLN A 53 6.20 -7.90 2.93
N LEU A 54 7.18 -7.01 3.15
CA LEU A 54 8.03 -7.03 4.33
C LEU A 54 7.21 -6.87 5.62
N THR A 55 6.21 -5.99 5.63
CA THR A 55 5.31 -5.79 6.78
C THR A 55 4.48 -7.05 7.06
N VAL A 56 3.91 -7.67 6.02
CA VAL A 56 3.14 -8.93 6.16
C VAL A 56 4.01 -10.06 6.68
N GLU A 57 5.20 -10.28 6.12
CA GLU A 57 6.10 -11.34 6.55
C GLU A 57 6.52 -11.17 8.02
N ARG A 58 6.95 -9.98 8.40
CA ARG A 58 7.34 -9.65 9.76
C ARG A 58 6.20 -9.89 10.75
N ASN A 59 5.03 -9.32 10.47
CA ASN A 59 3.90 -9.39 11.40
C ASN A 59 3.22 -10.76 11.42
N SER A 60 3.33 -11.58 10.37
CA SER A 60 2.86 -12.97 10.38
C SER A 60 3.63 -13.87 11.35
N LYS A 61 4.80 -13.44 11.84
CA LYS A 61 5.58 -14.18 12.84
C LYS A 61 5.05 -13.98 14.28
N VAL A 62 4.30 -12.90 14.50
CA VAL A 62 3.89 -12.43 15.83
C VAL A 62 2.38 -12.22 15.99
N CYS A 63 1.62 -12.19 14.90
CA CYS A 63 0.16 -12.04 14.91
C CYS A 63 -0.55 -13.28 14.36
N ASP A 64 -1.73 -13.59 14.90
CA ASP A 64 -2.53 -14.76 14.50
C ASP A 64 -3.24 -14.57 13.16
N SER A 65 -3.54 -13.31 12.80
CA SER A 65 -4.27 -12.97 11.57
C SER A 65 -3.90 -11.58 11.05
N GLN A 66 -4.15 -11.38 9.76
CA GLN A 66 -3.95 -10.10 9.08
C GLN A 66 -5.31 -9.54 8.63
N PHE A 67 -5.52 -8.25 8.86
CA PHE A 67 -6.68 -7.51 8.41
C PHE A 67 -6.21 -6.32 7.56
N ILE A 68 -6.36 -6.43 6.25
CA ILE A 68 -5.85 -5.46 5.28
C ILE A 68 -6.90 -4.37 5.06
N VAL A 69 -6.58 -3.13 5.39
CA VAL A 69 -7.41 -1.95 5.09
C VAL A 69 -6.84 -1.25 3.88
N SER A 70 -7.57 -1.25 2.78
CA SER A 70 -7.09 -0.73 1.49
C SER A 70 -8.17 0.02 0.73
N ASN A 71 -7.73 0.86 -0.21
CA ASN A 71 -8.61 1.48 -1.19
C ASN A 71 -9.11 0.45 -2.21
N THR A 72 -10.36 0.60 -2.67
CA THR A 72 -11.00 -0.29 -3.65
C THR A 72 -10.25 -0.40 -4.98
N GLU A 73 -9.51 0.63 -5.39
CA GLU A 73 -8.76 0.62 -6.65
C GLU A 73 -7.40 -0.10 -6.55
N GLN A 74 -6.87 -0.26 -5.33
CA GLN A 74 -5.52 -0.76 -5.08
C GLN A 74 -5.47 -2.13 -4.38
N TYR A 75 -6.60 -2.60 -3.82
CA TYR A 75 -6.62 -3.82 -3.00
C TYR A 75 -6.12 -5.07 -3.73
N PHE A 76 -6.29 -5.11 -5.07
CA PHE A 76 -5.79 -6.22 -5.87
C PHE A 76 -4.26 -6.31 -5.86
N LEU A 77 -3.53 -5.19 -5.68
CA LEU A 77 -2.08 -5.21 -5.49
C LEU A 77 -1.70 -5.94 -4.20
N ALA A 78 -2.47 -5.71 -3.12
CA ALA A 78 -2.28 -6.45 -1.89
C ALA A 78 -2.58 -7.94 -2.07
N LEU A 79 -3.68 -8.31 -2.76
CA LEU A 79 -4.00 -9.70 -3.07
C LEU A 79 -2.89 -10.39 -3.85
N ASP A 80 -2.39 -9.77 -4.92
CA ASP A 80 -1.33 -10.31 -5.76
C ASP A 80 -0.04 -10.56 -4.95
N GLN A 81 0.34 -9.59 -4.12
CA GLN A 81 1.56 -9.69 -3.31
C GLN A 81 1.42 -10.66 -2.13
N LEU A 82 0.20 -10.86 -1.61
CA LEU A 82 -0.08 -11.89 -0.63
C LEU A 82 -0.06 -13.30 -1.25
N GLU A 83 -0.54 -13.44 -2.50
CA GLU A 83 -0.44 -14.69 -3.27
C GLU A 83 1.03 -15.05 -3.53
N GLU A 84 1.90 -14.08 -3.87
CA GLU A 84 3.36 -14.28 -4.01
C GLU A 84 4.02 -14.79 -2.71
N LEU A 85 3.45 -14.48 -1.55
CA LEU A 85 3.93 -14.91 -0.23
C LEU A 85 3.26 -16.19 0.30
N ASP A 86 2.37 -16.83 -0.48
CA ASP A 86 1.50 -17.93 -0.03
C ASP A 86 0.66 -17.58 1.22
N LYS A 87 0.28 -16.29 1.37
CA LYS A 87 -0.51 -15.75 2.48
C LYS A 87 -1.91 -15.37 2.01
N THR A 88 -2.79 -16.35 1.77
CA THR A 88 -4.11 -16.10 1.16
C THR A 88 -5.27 -16.01 2.17
N ASN A 89 -5.06 -16.42 3.42
CA ASN A 89 -6.11 -16.39 4.46
C ASN A 89 -6.06 -15.08 5.25
N ASN A 90 -6.60 -14.01 4.66
CA ASN A 90 -6.65 -12.67 5.27
C ASN A 90 -8.05 -12.10 5.22
N ARG A 91 -8.33 -11.13 6.10
CA ARG A 91 -9.54 -10.31 6.04
C ARG A 91 -9.25 -8.97 5.36
N TYR A 92 -10.25 -8.39 4.72
CA TYR A 92 -10.13 -7.15 3.97
C TYR A 92 -11.23 -6.17 4.35
N LEU A 93 -10.85 -4.90 4.53
CA LEU A 93 -11.75 -3.75 4.59
C LEU A 93 -11.41 -2.85 3.41
N LEU A 94 -12.40 -2.60 2.54
CA LEU A 94 -12.22 -1.79 1.35
C LEU A 94 -12.93 -0.45 1.49
N GLU A 95 -12.13 0.60 1.46
CA GLU A 95 -12.56 1.99 1.52
C GLU A 95 -12.69 2.55 0.09
N PRO A 96 -13.87 3.03 -0.33
CA PRO A 96 -14.03 3.67 -1.64
C PRO A 96 -13.35 5.05 -1.70
N VAL A 97 -13.16 5.69 -0.55
CA VAL A 97 -12.44 6.96 -0.36
C VAL A 97 -11.78 6.96 1.01
N GLY A 98 -10.55 7.44 1.11
CA GLY A 98 -9.85 7.55 2.38
C GLY A 98 -10.45 8.64 3.28
N ARG A 99 -10.58 8.34 4.58
CA ARG A 99 -11.03 9.26 5.64
C ARG A 99 -10.02 9.37 6.77
N ASN A 100 -8.74 9.22 6.45
CA ASN A 100 -7.64 9.22 7.41
C ASN A 100 -7.66 7.98 8.33
N THR A 101 -6.80 7.92 9.34
CA THR A 101 -6.50 6.70 10.09
C THR A 101 -7.53 6.35 11.15
N ALA A 102 -8.17 7.32 11.82
CA ALA A 102 -9.16 7.01 12.85
C ALA A 102 -10.37 6.22 12.32
N PRO A 103 -11.06 6.65 11.23
CA PRO A 103 -12.14 5.86 10.64
C PRO A 103 -11.69 4.48 10.13
N ALA A 104 -10.54 4.39 9.47
CA ALA A 104 -10.01 3.13 8.96
C ALA A 104 -9.82 2.09 10.06
N ILE A 105 -9.21 2.49 11.19
CA ILE A 105 -8.98 1.65 12.36
C ILE A 105 -10.33 1.33 13.06
N ALA A 106 -11.22 2.31 13.20
CA ALA A 106 -12.52 2.12 13.82
C ALA A 106 -13.36 1.08 13.09
N LEU A 107 -13.49 1.20 11.77
CA LEU A 107 -14.22 0.24 10.94
C LEU A 107 -13.63 -1.19 11.04
N ALA A 108 -12.30 -1.31 11.09
CA ALA A 108 -11.64 -2.59 11.28
C ALA A 108 -11.90 -3.15 12.70
N CYS A 109 -11.77 -2.34 13.75
CA CYS A 109 -12.02 -2.74 15.14
C CYS A 109 -13.49 -3.13 15.39
N MET A 110 -14.46 -2.44 14.79
CA MET A 110 -15.88 -2.79 14.88
C MET A 110 -16.23 -4.17 14.24
N ALA A 111 -15.31 -4.73 13.45
CA ALA A 111 -15.43 -6.06 12.85
C ALA A 111 -14.70 -7.15 13.67
N LEU A 112 -14.14 -6.81 14.83
CA LEU A 112 -13.40 -7.68 15.75
C LEU A 112 -14.17 -7.83 17.06
N GLU A 113 -13.72 -8.75 17.92
CA GLU A 113 -14.25 -8.88 19.28
C GLU A 113 -13.65 -7.79 20.19
N TYR A 114 -14.38 -7.40 21.24
CA TYR A 114 -13.97 -6.34 22.16
C TYR A 114 -12.56 -6.55 22.75
N ASP A 115 -12.26 -7.76 23.18
CA ASP A 115 -11.01 -8.12 23.86
C ASP A 115 -9.89 -8.56 22.90
N ASP A 116 -10.13 -8.57 21.57
CA ASP A 116 -9.08 -8.85 20.60
C ASP A 116 -7.98 -7.81 20.68
N ILE A 117 -6.74 -8.27 20.78
CA ILE A 117 -5.56 -7.40 20.73
C ILE A 117 -5.30 -7.03 19.27
N VAL A 118 -5.18 -5.75 19.01
CA VAL A 118 -4.93 -5.21 17.69
C VAL A 118 -3.53 -4.61 17.64
N LEU A 119 -2.76 -4.98 16.63
CA LEU A 119 -1.55 -4.30 16.22
C LEU A 119 -1.87 -3.52 14.93
N VAL A 120 -1.87 -2.20 14.98
CA VAL A 120 -2.05 -1.33 13.81
C VAL A 120 -0.70 -0.96 13.25
N THR A 121 -0.48 -1.22 11.97
CA THR A 121 0.78 -0.89 11.29
C THR A 121 0.52 -0.24 9.93
N PRO A 122 1.26 0.83 9.58
CA PRO A 122 1.38 1.26 8.20
C PRO A 122 2.01 0.16 7.33
N SER A 123 1.60 0.08 6.08
CA SER A 123 2.14 -0.90 5.13
C SER A 123 3.44 -0.46 4.44
N ASP A 124 3.89 0.76 4.71
CA ASP A 124 4.91 1.45 3.92
C ASP A 124 6.16 1.83 4.73
N HIS A 125 6.35 1.21 5.91
CA HIS A 125 7.50 1.41 6.78
C HIS A 125 8.48 0.23 6.71
N LEU A 126 9.77 0.55 6.73
CA LEU A 126 10.85 -0.43 6.85
C LEU A 126 11.21 -0.60 8.32
N ILE A 127 11.40 -1.84 8.75
CA ILE A 127 11.93 -2.22 10.08
C ILE A 127 12.93 -3.34 9.82
N LYS A 128 14.21 -3.12 10.20
CA LYS A 128 15.28 -4.08 9.92
C LYS A 128 15.61 -4.95 11.13
N ASN A 129 15.48 -4.41 12.34
CA ASN A 129 15.76 -5.16 13.58
C ASN A 129 14.49 -5.89 14.06
N GLU A 130 14.19 -7.04 13.43
CA GLU A 130 12.99 -7.82 13.73
C GLU A 130 13.03 -8.48 15.13
N ASP A 131 14.22 -8.80 15.65
CA ASP A 131 14.36 -9.39 17.00
C ASP A 131 14.00 -8.38 18.09
N GLU A 132 14.44 -7.13 17.95
CA GLU A 132 14.06 -6.06 18.87
C GLU A 132 12.58 -5.69 18.70
N TYR A 133 12.09 -5.67 17.46
CA TYR A 133 10.67 -5.48 17.20
C TYR A 133 9.79 -6.48 17.93
N ALA A 134 10.15 -7.75 17.96
CA ALA A 134 9.39 -8.78 18.67
C ALA A 134 9.35 -8.52 20.18
N LYS A 135 10.44 -8.05 20.81
CA LYS A 135 10.49 -7.71 22.25
C LYS A 135 9.63 -6.48 22.56
N VAL A 136 9.76 -5.44 21.75
CA VAL A 136 8.98 -4.20 21.86
C VAL A 136 7.48 -4.52 21.75
N LEU A 137 7.10 -5.38 20.79
CA LEU A 137 5.71 -5.82 20.61
C LEU A 137 5.20 -6.63 21.80
N GLN A 138 6.04 -7.48 22.42
CA GLN A 138 5.66 -8.21 23.62
C GLN A 138 5.34 -7.24 24.77
N THR A 139 6.15 -6.20 24.98
CA THR A 139 5.91 -5.15 25.98
C THR A 139 4.61 -4.40 25.68
N ALA A 140 4.42 -3.97 24.43
CA ALA A 140 3.20 -3.28 24.01
C ALA A 140 1.94 -4.13 24.23
N THR A 141 2.01 -5.43 23.92
CA THR A 141 0.91 -6.36 24.17
C THR A 141 0.55 -6.49 25.65
N GLN A 142 1.55 -6.50 26.53
CA GLN A 142 1.30 -6.55 27.98
C GLN A 142 0.61 -5.29 28.50
N LEU A 143 0.96 -4.12 27.96
CA LEU A 143 0.30 -2.85 28.28
C LEU A 143 -1.11 -2.79 27.71
N ALA A 144 -1.31 -3.24 26.47
CA ALA A 144 -2.63 -3.31 25.84
C ALA A 144 -3.60 -4.22 26.60
N LYS A 145 -3.12 -5.36 27.13
CA LYS A 145 -3.93 -6.25 27.99
C LYS A 145 -4.44 -5.57 29.25
N LYS A 146 -3.80 -4.49 29.71
CA LYS A 146 -4.20 -3.66 30.87
C LYS A 146 -5.06 -2.46 30.46
N ASP A 147 -5.72 -2.53 29.30
CA ASP A 147 -6.62 -1.49 28.75
C ASP A 147 -5.91 -0.17 28.42
N ASN A 148 -4.62 -0.20 28.09
CA ASN A 148 -3.90 0.96 27.58
C ASN A 148 -3.95 1.00 26.04
N LEU A 149 -3.87 2.22 25.52
CA LEU A 149 -3.60 2.53 24.11
C LEU A 149 -2.09 2.73 23.95
N VAL A 150 -1.41 1.81 23.29
CA VAL A 150 0.04 1.84 23.19
C VAL A 150 0.48 2.37 21.83
N THR A 151 1.40 3.34 21.83
CA THR A 151 2.11 3.81 20.62
C THR A 151 3.59 3.42 20.68
N PHE A 152 4.22 3.27 19.53
CA PHE A 152 5.63 2.91 19.40
C PHE A 152 6.44 4.18 19.11
N GLY A 153 7.25 4.60 20.06
CA GLY A 153 8.09 5.78 19.96
C GLY A 153 9.48 5.43 19.46
N ILE A 154 9.86 5.93 18.31
CA ILE A 154 11.22 5.72 17.77
C ILE A 154 12.18 6.73 18.36
N THR A 155 13.32 6.26 18.86
CA THR A 155 14.36 7.13 19.42
C THR A 155 14.94 8.00 18.29
N PRO A 156 14.85 9.35 18.40
CA PRO A 156 15.34 10.23 17.36
C PRO A 156 16.87 10.19 17.25
N SER A 157 17.39 9.99 16.06
CA SER A 157 18.83 10.08 15.77
C SER A 157 19.27 11.42 15.18
N PHE A 158 18.30 12.24 14.73
CA PHE A 158 18.51 13.59 14.19
C PHE A 158 17.24 14.43 14.33
N ALA A 159 17.36 15.72 14.06
CA ALA A 159 16.21 16.64 14.09
C ALA A 159 15.41 16.53 12.78
N GLU A 160 14.29 15.80 12.79
CA GLU A 160 13.39 15.65 11.64
C GLU A 160 12.16 16.54 11.80
N THR A 161 11.85 17.31 10.77
CA THR A 161 10.69 18.23 10.75
C THR A 161 9.46 17.64 10.08
N GLY A 162 9.60 16.46 9.47
CA GLY A 162 8.54 15.73 8.78
C GLY A 162 7.73 14.81 9.68
N PHE A 163 8.19 14.56 10.92
CA PHE A 163 7.56 13.64 11.88
C PHE A 163 6.87 14.35 13.03
N GLY A 164 5.88 13.69 13.61
CA GLY A 164 5.36 14.01 14.93
C GLY A 164 6.30 13.52 16.01
N TYR A 165 6.35 14.22 17.15
CA TYR A 165 7.13 13.84 18.33
C TYR A 165 6.20 13.55 19.51
N ILE A 166 6.56 12.55 20.32
CA ILE A 166 5.87 12.14 21.54
C ILE A 166 6.74 12.53 22.72
N GLU A 167 6.28 13.43 23.56
CA GLU A 167 6.91 13.71 24.86
C GLU A 167 6.46 12.68 25.87
N ALA A 168 7.40 12.04 26.57
CA ALA A 168 7.10 11.00 27.54
C ALA A 168 7.90 11.10 28.84
N ASN A 169 7.38 10.46 29.89
CA ASN A 169 8.09 10.22 31.14
C ASN A 169 8.02 8.71 31.44
N GLY A 170 9.08 7.97 31.07
CA GLY A 170 9.03 6.52 31.01
C GLY A 170 8.02 6.07 29.95
N GLU A 171 7.03 5.25 30.34
CA GLU A 171 5.96 4.78 29.47
C GLU A 171 4.78 5.78 29.35
N ASP A 172 4.72 6.78 30.23
CA ASP A 172 3.59 7.73 30.28
C ASP A 172 3.76 8.84 29.23
N VAL A 173 2.85 8.91 28.28
CA VAL A 173 2.79 9.99 27.30
C VAL A 173 2.30 11.29 27.95
N LYS A 174 2.99 12.39 27.69
CA LYS A 174 2.61 13.72 28.16
C LYS A 174 1.97 14.57 27.11
N ALA A 175 2.53 14.57 25.90
CA ALA A 175 2.05 15.38 24.79
C ALA A 175 2.50 14.82 23.44
N PHE A 176 1.76 15.18 22.41
CA PHE A 176 2.14 15.01 21.02
C PHE A 176 2.46 16.36 20.40
N HIS A 177 3.48 16.41 19.56
CA HIS A 177 3.96 17.63 18.92
C HIS A 177 4.12 17.35 17.42
N GLU A 178 3.23 17.87 16.61
CA GLU A 178 3.19 17.58 15.16
C GLU A 178 4.14 18.51 14.41
N LYS A 179 5.06 17.92 13.66
CA LYS A 179 5.96 18.55 12.67
C LYS A 179 6.57 19.89 13.13
N PRO A 180 7.42 19.88 14.16
CA PRO A 180 8.05 21.09 14.68
C PRO A 180 8.99 21.73 13.65
N ASP A 181 9.36 22.98 13.86
CA ASP A 181 10.47 23.57 13.12
C ASP A 181 11.81 22.94 13.52
N LEU A 182 12.85 23.15 12.70
CA LEU A 182 14.16 22.50 12.89
C LEU A 182 14.79 22.80 14.26
N LYS A 183 14.64 24.03 14.77
CA LYS A 183 15.19 24.43 16.06
C LYS A 183 14.48 23.73 17.22
N THR A 184 13.16 23.63 17.14
CA THR A 184 12.34 22.93 18.11
C THR A 184 12.62 21.41 18.05
N ALA A 185 12.72 20.84 16.86
CA ALA A 185 13.08 19.43 16.68
C ALA A 185 14.45 19.10 17.28
N GLN A 186 15.45 19.97 17.10
CA GLN A 186 16.77 19.80 17.74
C GLN A 186 16.67 19.83 19.28
N THR A 187 15.86 20.73 19.83
CA THR A 187 15.63 20.78 21.28
C THR A 187 15.03 19.48 21.82
N TYR A 188 14.13 18.86 21.05
CA TYR A 188 13.52 17.56 21.42
C TYR A 188 14.54 16.41 21.41
N VAL A 189 15.41 16.38 20.40
CA VAL A 189 16.49 15.38 20.32
C VAL A 189 17.45 15.54 21.50
N ASP A 190 17.86 16.77 21.82
CA ASP A 190 18.80 17.07 22.91
C ASP A 190 18.21 16.76 24.30
N ALA A 191 16.90 16.86 24.46
CA ALA A 191 16.20 16.59 25.71
C ALA A 191 16.13 15.09 26.07
N GLY A 192 16.15 14.19 25.07
CA GLY A 192 16.24 12.75 25.26
C GLY A 192 14.99 12.05 25.80
N ASN A 193 13.87 12.77 25.99
CA ASN A 193 12.58 12.24 26.42
C ASN A 193 11.48 12.42 25.37
N TYR A 194 11.88 12.68 24.13
CA TYR A 194 11.01 12.77 22.96
C TYR A 194 11.30 11.63 22.00
N TYR A 195 10.25 11.08 21.41
CA TYR A 195 10.31 9.99 20.43
C TYR A 195 9.59 10.39 19.18
N TRP A 196 10.05 9.94 18.00
CA TRP A 196 9.24 10.08 16.80
C TRP A 196 8.00 9.20 16.87
N ASN A 197 6.86 9.73 16.46
CA ASN A 197 5.63 8.96 16.33
C ASN A 197 5.72 8.07 15.09
N SER A 198 5.81 6.75 15.30
CA SER A 198 5.92 5.78 14.21
C SER A 198 4.60 5.54 13.46
N GLY A 199 3.46 5.99 14.00
CA GLY A 199 2.15 5.65 13.46
C GLY A 199 1.76 4.18 13.64
N MET A 200 2.46 3.44 14.51
CA MET A 200 2.10 2.09 14.92
C MET A 200 1.43 2.12 16.29
N PHE A 201 0.42 1.26 16.50
CA PHE A 201 -0.34 1.22 17.73
C PHE A 201 -0.66 -0.23 18.14
N CYS A 202 -0.82 -0.47 19.46
CA CYS A 202 -1.25 -1.75 19.99
C CYS A 202 -2.25 -1.53 21.13
N PHE A 203 -3.44 -2.12 21.02
CA PHE A 203 -4.52 -1.97 22.01
C PHE A 203 -5.59 -3.06 21.85
N LYS A 204 -6.54 -3.16 22.81
CA LYS A 204 -7.77 -3.92 22.63
C LYS A 204 -8.72 -3.15 21.70
N ALA A 205 -9.35 -3.84 20.75
CA ALA A 205 -10.29 -3.24 19.80
C ALA A 205 -11.40 -2.46 20.51
N GLY A 206 -12.03 -3.03 21.53
CA GLY A 206 -13.09 -2.38 22.30
C GLY A 206 -12.61 -1.17 23.08
N VAL A 207 -11.42 -1.22 23.70
CA VAL A 207 -10.86 -0.07 24.44
C VAL A 207 -10.64 1.13 23.52
N PHE A 208 -10.12 0.90 22.32
CA PHE A 208 -9.99 1.97 21.34
C PHE A 208 -11.35 2.54 20.92
N LEU A 209 -12.34 1.68 20.68
CA LEU A 209 -13.69 2.11 20.29
C LEU A 209 -14.38 2.91 21.40
N ASP A 210 -14.20 2.53 22.68
CA ASP A 210 -14.71 3.28 23.82
C ASP A 210 -14.09 4.68 23.92
N GLU A 211 -12.78 4.80 23.75
CA GLU A 211 -12.08 6.08 23.76
C GLU A 211 -12.46 6.94 22.52
N LEU A 212 -12.61 6.32 21.35
CA LEU A 212 -13.08 7.02 20.15
C LEU A 212 -14.50 7.57 20.36
N LYS A 213 -15.41 6.77 20.91
CA LYS A 213 -16.77 7.20 21.23
C LYS A 213 -16.81 8.34 22.25
N LYS A 214 -15.88 8.35 23.20
CA LYS A 214 -15.76 9.38 24.23
C LYS A 214 -15.24 10.71 23.65
N TYR A 215 -14.23 10.67 22.78
CA TYR A 215 -13.51 11.87 22.34
C TYR A 215 -13.88 12.37 20.94
N SER A 216 -14.43 11.50 20.10
CA SER A 216 -14.86 11.80 18.73
C SER A 216 -16.12 10.98 18.35
N PRO A 217 -17.25 11.21 19.10
CA PRO A 217 -18.48 10.44 18.92
C PRO A 217 -19.02 10.51 17.50
N GLU A 218 -18.85 11.63 16.79
CA GLU A 218 -19.29 11.82 15.42
C GLU A 218 -18.58 10.86 14.42
N ILE A 219 -17.33 10.53 14.68
CA ILE A 219 -16.58 9.51 13.88
C ILE A 219 -17.11 8.13 14.22
N PHE A 220 -17.25 7.82 15.51
CA PHE A 220 -17.74 6.51 15.98
C PHE A 220 -19.13 6.20 15.39
N ASP A 221 -20.10 7.10 15.55
CA ASP A 221 -21.48 6.91 15.10
C ASP A 221 -21.57 6.77 13.57
N ALA A 222 -20.80 7.58 12.83
CA ALA A 222 -20.76 7.50 11.37
C ALA A 222 -20.12 6.18 10.89
N CYS A 223 -19.08 5.67 11.56
CA CYS A 223 -18.49 4.37 11.26
C CYS A 223 -19.46 3.22 11.56
N GLU A 224 -20.19 3.28 12.67
CA GLU A 224 -21.21 2.29 13.03
C GLU A 224 -22.29 2.21 11.93
N ILE A 225 -22.78 3.34 11.45
CA ILE A 225 -23.75 3.42 10.34
C ILE A 225 -23.16 2.84 9.05
N ALA A 226 -21.88 3.16 8.74
CA ALA A 226 -21.23 2.74 7.50
C ALA A 226 -20.97 1.22 7.45
N LEU A 227 -20.77 0.57 8.60
CA LEU A 227 -20.46 -0.86 8.67
C LEU A 227 -21.66 -1.78 8.40
N HIS A 228 -22.90 -1.25 8.42
CA HIS A 228 -24.14 -2.04 8.22
C HIS A 228 -24.37 -2.52 6.78
N VAL A 229 -23.31 -2.69 5.95
CA VAL A 229 -23.38 -3.00 4.52
C VAL A 229 -22.64 -4.28 4.18
N ASP A 230 -23.09 -4.94 3.11
CA ASP A 230 -22.57 -6.18 2.48
C ASP A 230 -21.27 -6.78 3.08
N LYS A 231 -21.44 -7.68 4.05
CA LYS A 231 -20.35 -8.47 4.61
C LYS A 231 -20.32 -9.83 3.93
N THR A 232 -19.23 -10.19 3.29
CA THR A 232 -18.84 -11.59 3.14
C THR A 232 -17.87 -11.93 4.27
N ASP A 233 -17.68 -13.20 4.62
CA ASP A 233 -16.90 -13.61 5.80
C ASP A 233 -15.47 -12.99 5.83
N ASP A 234 -14.85 -12.81 4.65
CA ASP A 234 -13.46 -12.33 4.53
C ASP A 234 -13.32 -10.89 4.01
N MET A 235 -14.39 -10.28 3.50
CA MET A 235 -14.31 -8.95 2.89
C MET A 235 -15.46 -8.05 3.28
N ILE A 236 -15.11 -6.86 3.77
CA ILE A 236 -16.04 -5.78 4.10
C ILE A 236 -15.85 -4.68 3.06
N ARG A 237 -16.92 -4.33 2.35
CA ARG A 237 -16.94 -3.21 1.39
C ARG A 237 -17.81 -2.09 1.95
N ILE A 238 -17.23 -0.93 2.17
CA ILE A 238 -17.97 0.25 2.61
C ILE A 238 -18.59 0.92 1.37
N LYS A 239 -19.85 1.36 1.47
CA LYS A 239 -20.48 2.12 0.39
C LYS A 239 -19.90 3.53 0.31
N HIS A 240 -19.72 4.04 -0.92
CA HIS A 240 -19.18 5.38 -1.14
C HIS A 240 -19.97 6.47 -0.38
N GLU A 241 -21.30 6.43 -0.45
CA GLU A 241 -22.16 7.41 0.19
C GLU A 241 -22.00 7.45 1.72
N THR A 242 -21.93 6.28 2.36
CA THR A 242 -21.76 6.20 3.82
C THR A 242 -20.34 6.60 4.23
N MET A 243 -19.32 6.22 3.45
CA MET A 243 -17.93 6.61 3.72
C MET A 243 -17.72 8.12 3.63
N MET A 244 -18.38 8.78 2.67
CA MET A 244 -18.33 10.25 2.51
C MET A 244 -18.88 11.02 3.71
N ASN A 245 -19.78 10.41 4.49
CA ASN A 245 -20.37 11.03 5.67
C ASN A 245 -19.51 10.87 6.93
N ILE A 246 -18.45 10.04 6.91
CA ILE A 246 -17.54 9.89 8.05
C ILE A 246 -16.60 11.10 8.09
N PRO A 247 -16.52 11.84 9.23
CA PRO A 247 -15.54 12.90 9.38
C PRO A 247 -14.10 12.38 9.22
N GLU A 248 -13.26 13.15 8.54
CA GLU A 248 -11.86 12.81 8.31
C GLU A 248 -11.00 13.27 9.49
N ASP A 249 -10.35 12.34 10.18
CA ASP A 249 -9.37 12.64 11.23
C ASP A 249 -8.34 11.52 11.41
N SER A 250 -7.17 11.85 11.97
CA SER A 250 -6.16 10.86 12.34
C SER A 250 -6.48 10.26 13.72
N ILE A 251 -6.01 9.05 13.98
CA ILE A 251 -6.09 8.43 15.31
C ILE A 251 -5.41 9.30 16.37
N ASP A 252 -4.33 10.00 16.00
CA ASP A 252 -3.59 10.87 16.90
C ASP A 252 -4.49 11.98 17.42
N TYR A 253 -5.12 12.77 16.55
CA TYR A 253 -6.02 13.86 16.93
C TYR A 253 -7.37 13.40 17.49
N ALA A 254 -7.92 12.32 16.93
CA ALA A 254 -9.22 11.83 17.36
C ALA A 254 -9.18 11.24 18.77
N VAL A 255 -8.12 10.54 19.15
CA VAL A 255 -8.03 9.75 20.39
C VAL A 255 -6.73 9.95 21.14
N MET A 256 -5.55 9.76 20.50
CA MET A 256 -4.29 9.58 21.24
C MET A 256 -3.86 10.84 22.01
N GLU A 257 -4.10 12.03 21.47
CA GLU A 257 -3.79 13.31 22.14
C GLU A 257 -4.73 13.64 23.29
N LYS A 258 -5.89 12.97 23.38
CA LYS A 258 -6.96 13.30 24.33
C LYS A 258 -7.11 12.26 25.45
N SER A 259 -6.64 11.04 25.23
CA SER A 259 -6.87 9.93 26.16
C SER A 259 -5.78 9.81 27.21
N ASP A 260 -6.19 9.64 28.48
CA ASP A 260 -5.29 9.39 29.62
C ASP A 260 -4.73 7.95 29.65
N LYS A 261 -5.20 7.08 28.73
CA LYS A 261 -4.77 5.67 28.66
C LYS A 261 -3.57 5.45 27.76
N VAL A 262 -2.99 6.51 27.18
CA VAL A 262 -1.93 6.38 26.20
C VAL A 262 -0.58 6.10 26.86
N LYS A 263 0.09 5.05 26.37
CA LYS A 263 1.45 4.67 26.75
C LYS A 263 2.35 4.64 25.53
N VAL A 264 3.62 4.95 25.71
CA VAL A 264 4.64 4.81 24.67
C VAL A 264 5.62 3.70 25.04
N VAL A 265 5.97 2.87 24.05
CA VAL A 265 7.08 1.91 24.18
C VAL A 265 8.22 2.42 23.30
N ALA A 266 9.33 2.78 23.94
CA ALA A 266 10.54 3.19 23.25
C ALA A 266 11.06 2.03 22.38
N SER A 267 11.34 2.31 21.11
CA SER A 267 11.59 1.30 20.08
C SER A 267 12.85 1.64 19.29
N ASP A 268 13.89 0.82 19.45
CA ASP A 268 15.13 0.87 18.66
C ASP A 268 15.15 -0.30 17.66
N ILE A 269 14.28 -0.21 16.68
CA ILE A 269 13.94 -1.28 15.73
C ILE A 269 14.50 -1.07 14.34
N ASP A 270 15.45 -0.12 14.19
CA ASP A 270 16.00 0.29 12.89
C ASP A 270 14.87 0.62 11.89
N TRP A 271 14.06 1.60 12.29
CA TRP A 271 12.85 2.02 11.60
C TRP A 271 13.10 3.16 10.63
N SER A 272 12.47 3.09 9.47
CA SER A 272 12.41 4.17 8.49
C SER A 272 11.01 4.26 7.86
N ASP A 273 10.50 5.47 7.69
CA ASP A 273 9.26 5.69 6.92
C ASP A 273 9.48 5.62 5.41
N VAL A 274 10.74 5.55 4.95
CA VAL A 274 11.12 5.61 3.51
C VAL A 274 10.34 6.70 2.77
N GLY A 275 10.19 7.86 3.42
CA GLY A 275 9.27 8.91 2.99
C GLY A 275 9.82 9.83 1.92
N SER A 276 11.09 9.70 1.54
CA SER A 276 11.77 10.54 0.55
C SER A 276 12.88 9.77 -0.15
N PHE A 277 13.43 10.31 -1.24
CA PHE A 277 14.61 9.73 -1.88
C PHE A 277 15.86 9.82 -1.02
N ASP A 278 15.96 10.82 -0.16
CA ASP A 278 17.08 10.92 0.78
C ASP A 278 16.99 9.76 1.80
N ALA A 279 15.81 9.48 2.36
CA ALA A 279 15.59 8.33 3.22
C ALA A 279 15.83 7.00 2.48
N LEU A 280 15.33 6.86 1.24
CA LEU A 280 15.56 5.67 0.43
C LEU A 280 17.06 5.43 0.17
N TYR A 281 17.84 6.50 -0.08
CA TYR A 281 19.28 6.39 -0.26
C TYR A 281 19.98 5.79 0.97
N GLU A 282 19.56 6.20 2.18
CA GLU A 282 20.17 5.64 3.40
C GLU A 282 19.89 4.14 3.56
N GLU A 283 18.74 3.68 3.12
CA GLU A 283 18.29 2.29 3.30
C GLU A 283 18.82 1.31 2.25
N LEU A 284 19.21 1.80 1.06
CA LEU A 284 19.70 0.96 -0.03
C LEU A 284 21.17 0.60 0.12
N PRO A 285 21.60 -0.60 -0.32
CA PRO A 285 23.01 -0.97 -0.35
C PRO A 285 23.81 -0.07 -1.30
N LYS A 286 25.07 0.21 -0.94
CA LYS A 286 25.97 1.15 -1.64
C LYS A 286 27.27 0.49 -2.03
N ASP A 287 27.90 0.98 -3.08
CA ASP A 287 29.26 0.63 -3.47
C ASP A 287 30.32 1.36 -2.60
N GLU A 288 31.60 1.14 -2.85
CA GLU A 288 32.72 1.77 -2.16
C GLU A 288 32.78 3.30 -2.31
N ASN A 289 32.14 3.83 -3.35
CA ASN A 289 32.03 5.27 -3.63
C ASN A 289 30.74 5.88 -3.08
N GLY A 290 29.91 5.10 -2.36
CA GLY A 290 28.64 5.57 -1.81
C GLY A 290 27.49 5.67 -2.81
N ASN A 291 27.64 5.18 -4.05
CA ASN A 291 26.52 5.10 -4.98
C ASN A 291 25.64 3.89 -4.65
N THR A 292 24.32 4.01 -4.79
CA THR A 292 23.44 2.85 -4.60
C THR A 292 23.72 1.78 -5.64
N LEU A 293 23.73 0.50 -5.20
CA LEU A 293 23.94 -0.62 -6.11
C LEU A 293 22.80 -0.73 -7.11
N ASN A 294 23.14 -0.73 -8.39
CA ASN A 294 22.19 -0.93 -9.49
C ASN A 294 22.94 -1.57 -10.66
N GLU A 295 22.47 -2.73 -11.13
CA GLU A 295 23.10 -3.49 -12.24
C GLU A 295 23.13 -2.71 -13.57
N ASN A 296 22.30 -1.70 -13.70
CA ASN A 296 22.23 -0.82 -14.86
C ASN A 296 23.09 0.45 -14.71
N HIS A 297 23.89 0.58 -13.64
CA HIS A 297 24.73 1.74 -13.41
C HIS A 297 26.19 1.48 -13.80
N ILE A 298 26.78 2.43 -14.52
CA ILE A 298 28.20 2.51 -14.84
C ILE A 298 28.72 3.84 -14.32
N SER A 299 29.68 3.80 -13.38
CA SER A 299 30.18 4.99 -12.69
C SER A 299 31.66 5.23 -13.02
N ILE A 300 32.00 6.47 -13.38
CA ILE A 300 33.37 6.97 -13.48
C ILE A 300 33.44 8.24 -12.63
N ASP A 301 34.33 8.25 -11.65
CA ASP A 301 34.61 9.40 -10.77
C ASP A 301 33.34 10.04 -10.15
N SER A 302 32.32 9.21 -9.88
CA SER A 302 31.03 9.67 -9.34
C SER A 302 30.79 9.10 -7.95
N LYS A 303 30.22 9.89 -7.02
CA LYS A 303 30.12 9.55 -5.59
C LYS A 303 28.77 9.90 -4.99
N ASN A 304 28.35 9.12 -3.99
CA ASN A 304 27.20 9.37 -3.13
C ASN A 304 25.89 9.58 -3.88
N ASN A 305 25.69 8.93 -5.02
CA ASN A 305 24.47 9.09 -5.82
C ASN A 305 23.44 7.99 -5.54
N LEU A 306 22.15 8.36 -5.50
CA LEU A 306 21.06 7.42 -5.61
C LEU A 306 20.78 7.19 -7.09
N ILE A 307 20.90 5.95 -7.54
CA ILE A 307 20.62 5.54 -8.92
C ILE A 307 19.51 4.50 -8.89
N TYR A 308 18.43 4.75 -9.60
CA TYR A 308 17.34 3.79 -9.80
C TYR A 308 16.99 3.70 -11.28
N SER A 309 17.16 2.54 -11.86
CA SER A 309 16.69 2.19 -13.20
C SER A 309 16.48 0.68 -13.28
N LYS A 310 15.39 0.24 -13.87
CA LYS A 310 15.10 -1.17 -14.09
C LYS A 310 15.57 -1.66 -15.46
N GLU A 311 15.55 -0.81 -16.46
CA GLU A 311 15.76 -1.23 -17.86
C GLU A 311 16.90 -0.49 -18.55
N LYS A 312 17.01 0.82 -18.34
CA LYS A 312 18.02 1.64 -19.01
C LYS A 312 19.36 1.59 -18.31
N LYS A 313 20.44 1.48 -19.11
CA LYS A 313 21.79 1.75 -18.62
C LYS A 313 21.94 3.24 -18.30
N ILE A 314 22.38 3.54 -17.08
CA ILE A 314 22.71 4.88 -16.61
C ILE A 314 24.23 4.96 -16.47
N ALA A 315 24.85 5.87 -17.18
CA ALA A 315 26.27 6.19 -17.04
C ALA A 315 26.43 7.53 -16.34
N THR A 316 27.28 7.58 -15.32
CA THR A 316 27.59 8.80 -14.58
C THR A 316 29.08 9.06 -14.62
N VAL A 317 29.46 10.31 -14.87
CA VAL A 317 30.84 10.76 -14.96
C VAL A 317 30.99 12.06 -14.20
N ASP A 318 31.91 12.12 -13.25
CA ASP A 318 32.31 13.35 -12.53
C ASP A 318 31.13 14.05 -11.80
N ILE A 319 30.19 13.25 -11.22
CA ILE A 319 29.04 13.78 -10.47
C ILE A 319 28.99 13.26 -9.05
N GLU A 320 28.43 14.06 -8.15
CA GLU A 320 28.25 13.69 -6.75
C GLU A 320 26.94 14.21 -6.16
N ASP A 321 26.46 13.53 -5.11
CA ASP A 321 25.29 13.92 -4.31
C ASP A 321 24.00 14.11 -5.15
N LEU A 322 23.79 13.28 -6.16
CA LEU A 322 22.58 13.32 -7.00
C LEU A 322 21.65 12.16 -6.73
N ILE A 323 20.39 12.41 -7.00
CA ILE A 323 19.29 11.44 -7.08
C ILE A 323 18.91 11.35 -8.55
N ILE A 324 19.10 10.18 -9.17
CA ILE A 324 18.79 9.89 -10.58
C ILE A 324 17.85 8.71 -10.61
N VAL A 325 16.62 8.94 -11.02
CA VAL A 325 15.54 7.95 -11.00
C VAL A 325 14.89 7.89 -12.37
N ASP A 326 15.08 6.78 -13.07
CA ASP A 326 14.43 6.47 -14.37
C ASP A 326 13.41 5.34 -14.19
N THR A 327 12.17 5.59 -14.59
CA THR A 327 11.07 4.63 -14.60
C THR A 327 10.63 4.24 -16.02
N GLY A 328 11.45 4.58 -17.02
CA GLY A 328 11.15 4.32 -18.41
C GLY A 328 10.28 5.41 -19.07
N ASP A 329 9.27 5.90 -18.36
CA ASP A 329 8.33 6.95 -18.77
C ASP A 329 8.64 8.32 -18.16
N ALA A 330 9.45 8.37 -17.13
CA ALA A 330 9.87 9.62 -16.50
C ALA A 330 11.28 9.50 -15.92
N LEU A 331 12.04 10.58 -16.03
CA LEU A 331 13.37 10.73 -15.45
C LEU A 331 13.36 11.88 -14.45
N LEU A 332 13.70 11.61 -13.20
CA LEU A 332 13.96 12.62 -12.18
C LEU A 332 15.46 12.73 -11.93
N ILE A 333 15.97 13.94 -11.97
CA ILE A 333 17.33 14.28 -11.53
C ILE A 333 17.20 15.37 -10.46
N SER A 334 17.72 15.12 -9.28
CA SER A 334 17.67 16.06 -8.16
C SER A 334 18.97 16.03 -7.36
N LYS A 335 19.28 17.11 -6.68
CA LYS A 335 20.33 17.11 -5.66
C LYS A 335 19.81 16.44 -4.38
N LYS A 336 20.65 15.66 -3.71
CA LYS A 336 20.36 15.15 -2.37
C LYS A 336 20.02 16.29 -1.40
N GLY A 337 19.14 16.05 -0.44
CA GLY A 337 18.59 17.08 0.44
C GLY A 337 17.47 17.94 -0.17
N SER A 338 17.06 17.64 -1.42
CA SER A 338 15.99 18.39 -2.11
C SER A 338 14.71 17.58 -2.33
N SER A 339 14.62 16.36 -1.84
CA SER A 339 13.51 15.41 -2.12
C SER A 339 12.12 15.93 -1.75
N GLN A 340 12.01 16.80 -0.75
CA GLN A 340 10.72 17.42 -0.37
C GLN A 340 10.12 18.29 -1.50
N LYS A 341 10.96 18.79 -2.42
CA LYS A 341 10.50 19.58 -3.57
C LYS A 341 9.82 18.75 -4.65
N VAL A 342 9.99 17.42 -4.64
CA VAL A 342 9.36 16.49 -5.62
C VAL A 342 7.83 16.66 -5.63
N LYS A 343 7.20 16.94 -4.49
CA LYS A 343 5.75 17.23 -4.45
C LYS A 343 5.33 18.36 -5.40
N LYS A 344 6.20 19.39 -5.58
CA LYS A 344 5.92 20.51 -6.49
C LYS A 344 5.98 20.06 -7.94
N ILE A 345 6.93 19.17 -8.27
CA ILE A 345 7.03 18.57 -9.63
C ILE A 345 5.78 17.76 -9.93
N VAL A 346 5.30 16.94 -9.01
CA VAL A 346 4.06 16.17 -9.18
C VAL A 346 2.86 17.08 -9.46
N ALA A 347 2.77 18.23 -8.78
CA ALA A 347 1.71 19.22 -9.03
C ALA A 347 1.76 19.79 -10.46
N GLU A 348 2.95 20.01 -11.02
CA GLU A 348 3.10 20.43 -12.42
C GLU A 348 2.78 19.29 -13.41
N VAL A 349 3.27 18.07 -13.14
CA VAL A 349 3.00 16.89 -13.97
C VAL A 349 1.49 16.62 -14.10
N ARG A 350 0.73 16.81 -13.03
CA ARG A 350 -0.74 16.65 -13.04
C ARG A 350 -1.47 17.56 -14.03
N LYS A 351 -0.90 18.72 -14.36
CA LYS A 351 -1.54 19.69 -15.27
C LYS A 351 -1.49 19.24 -16.74
N THR A 352 -0.52 18.40 -17.08
CA THR A 352 -0.18 18.14 -18.48
C THR A 352 -0.21 16.66 -18.87
N THR A 353 -0.07 15.73 -17.91
CA THR A 353 0.04 14.29 -18.16
C THR A 353 -0.62 13.44 -17.08
N GLN A 354 -0.78 12.14 -17.35
CA GLN A 354 -1.23 11.13 -16.39
C GLN A 354 -0.06 10.46 -15.63
N LEU A 355 1.17 10.93 -15.80
CA LEU A 355 2.36 10.33 -15.17
C LEU A 355 2.39 10.42 -13.64
N HIS A 356 1.53 11.21 -13.03
CA HIS A 356 1.31 11.19 -11.59
C HIS A 356 0.44 10.01 -11.13
N ASN A 357 -0.37 9.46 -12.03
CA ASN A 357 -1.41 8.49 -11.73
C ASN A 357 -0.98 7.05 -12.03
N ILE A 358 -0.40 6.79 -13.20
CA ILE A 358 -0.09 5.46 -13.68
C ILE A 358 1.28 5.43 -14.38
N HIS A 359 1.97 4.29 -14.28
CA HIS A 359 3.14 3.96 -15.11
C HIS A 359 2.71 3.46 -16.50
N LEU A 360 3.69 3.30 -17.41
CA LEU A 360 3.47 2.59 -18.67
C LEU A 360 2.86 1.20 -18.44
N THR A 361 3.28 0.52 -17.36
CA THR A 361 2.68 -0.75 -16.93
C THR A 361 1.59 -0.50 -15.91
N GLY A 362 0.37 -0.89 -16.25
CA GLY A 362 -0.79 -0.89 -15.36
C GLY A 362 -1.10 -2.30 -14.87
N TYR A 363 -1.15 -2.48 -13.55
CA TYR A 363 -1.55 -3.74 -12.93
C TYR A 363 -3.08 -3.80 -12.80
N ARG A 364 -3.62 -5.01 -12.93
CA ARG A 364 -5.05 -5.29 -12.87
C ARG A 364 -5.29 -6.64 -12.16
N PRO A 365 -6.48 -6.90 -11.63
CA PRO A 365 -6.77 -8.18 -10.97
C PRO A 365 -6.59 -9.42 -11.86
N TRP A 366 -6.59 -9.26 -13.17
CA TRP A 366 -6.39 -10.33 -14.15
C TRP A 366 -4.93 -10.46 -14.62
N GLY A 367 -4.05 -9.52 -14.28
CA GLY A 367 -2.65 -9.48 -14.73
C GLY A 367 -2.15 -8.06 -14.93
N SER A 368 -1.51 -7.77 -16.05
CA SER A 368 -0.97 -6.43 -16.34
C SER A 368 -1.06 -6.09 -17.83
N TYR A 369 -0.95 -4.80 -18.12
CA TYR A 369 -0.66 -4.32 -19.46
C TYR A 369 0.48 -3.31 -19.41
N THR A 370 1.27 -3.27 -20.47
CA THR A 370 2.33 -2.26 -20.66
C THR A 370 2.06 -1.54 -21.97
N ILE A 371 1.96 -0.22 -21.92
CA ILE A 371 1.85 0.63 -23.11
C ILE A 371 3.24 0.65 -23.77
N LEU A 372 3.34 0.12 -24.97
CA LEU A 372 4.56 0.12 -25.77
C LEU A 372 4.63 1.37 -26.65
N GLU A 373 3.48 1.81 -27.17
CA GLU A 373 3.35 3.03 -27.97
C GLU A 373 1.94 3.61 -27.82
N ASP A 374 1.82 4.94 -27.73
CA ASP A 374 0.54 5.67 -27.65
C ASP A 374 0.64 6.94 -28.50
N THR A 375 -0.03 6.94 -29.65
CA THR A 375 0.00 8.02 -30.62
C THR A 375 -1.41 8.34 -31.12
N PRO A 376 -1.64 9.52 -31.69
CA PRO A 376 -2.93 9.79 -32.32
C PRO A 376 -3.27 8.74 -33.37
N GLY A 377 -4.42 8.08 -33.22
CA GLY A 377 -4.93 7.07 -34.15
C GLY A 377 -4.59 5.62 -33.84
N TYR A 378 -3.61 5.34 -32.95
CA TYR A 378 -3.37 3.98 -32.50
C TYR A 378 -2.63 3.89 -31.15
N LYS A 379 -2.80 2.76 -30.49
CA LYS A 379 -2.09 2.40 -29.24
C LYS A 379 -1.67 0.93 -29.31
N ILE A 380 -0.44 0.65 -28.88
CA ILE A 380 0.08 -0.72 -28.79
C ILE A 380 0.33 -1.06 -27.32
N LYS A 381 -0.20 -2.20 -26.87
CA LYS A 381 -0.02 -2.73 -25.54
C LYS A 381 0.55 -4.15 -25.56
N ARG A 382 1.42 -4.46 -24.62
CA ARG A 382 1.71 -5.83 -24.20
C ARG A 382 0.78 -6.15 -23.03
N ILE A 383 0.00 -7.22 -23.16
CA ILE A 383 -0.93 -7.65 -22.13
C ILE A 383 -0.47 -9.01 -21.59
N GLU A 384 -0.50 -9.17 -20.27
CA GLU A 384 -0.21 -10.42 -19.61
C GLU A 384 -1.40 -10.83 -18.73
N VAL A 385 -1.94 -12.04 -18.97
CA VAL A 385 -3.10 -12.56 -18.23
C VAL A 385 -2.69 -13.78 -17.43
N LYS A 386 -2.85 -13.71 -16.11
CA LYS A 386 -2.51 -14.76 -15.15
C LYS A 386 -3.35 -16.03 -15.39
N PRO A 387 -2.85 -17.22 -15.00
CA PRO A 387 -3.61 -18.47 -15.05
C PRO A 387 -4.96 -18.36 -14.30
N GLY A 388 -6.02 -18.90 -14.90
CA GLY A 388 -7.37 -18.88 -14.33
C GLY A 388 -8.04 -17.49 -14.31
N LYS A 389 -7.42 -16.46 -14.87
CA LYS A 389 -8.00 -15.11 -14.93
C LYS A 389 -8.50 -14.77 -16.32
N ARG A 390 -9.39 -13.76 -16.37
CA ARG A 390 -9.98 -13.28 -17.63
C ARG A 390 -10.22 -11.78 -17.60
N LEU A 391 -10.24 -11.17 -18.76
CA LEU A 391 -10.67 -9.80 -18.95
C LEU A 391 -12.20 -9.70 -18.83
N SER A 392 -12.73 -8.49 -18.63
CA SER A 392 -14.17 -8.24 -18.73
C SER A 392 -14.72 -8.62 -20.11
N LEU A 393 -15.97 -9.03 -20.16
CA LEU A 393 -16.73 -9.06 -21.42
C LEU A 393 -17.07 -7.62 -21.78
N GLN A 394 -16.54 -7.11 -22.90
CA GLN A 394 -16.53 -5.69 -23.20
C GLN A 394 -16.69 -5.40 -24.70
N LYS A 395 -16.95 -4.14 -25.02
CA LYS A 395 -16.93 -3.60 -26.40
C LYS A 395 -16.43 -2.16 -26.41
N HIS A 396 -16.04 -1.67 -27.58
CA HIS A 396 -15.55 -0.32 -27.80
C HIS A 396 -16.29 0.33 -28.98
N TYR A 397 -16.54 1.64 -28.90
CA TYR A 397 -17.26 2.35 -29.94
C TYR A 397 -16.34 3.05 -30.96
N HIS A 398 -15.07 3.33 -30.61
CA HIS A 398 -14.22 4.22 -31.39
C HIS A 398 -12.92 3.58 -31.86
N ARG A 399 -12.70 2.28 -31.57
CA ARG A 399 -11.50 1.56 -31.98
C ARG A 399 -11.77 0.11 -32.36
N ASN A 400 -10.90 -0.40 -33.23
CA ASN A 400 -10.75 -1.82 -33.53
C ASN A 400 -9.54 -2.33 -32.70
N GLU A 401 -9.50 -3.63 -32.45
CA GLU A 401 -8.38 -4.26 -31.78
C GLU A 401 -7.86 -5.46 -32.58
N HIS A 402 -6.54 -5.61 -32.60
CA HIS A 402 -5.89 -6.78 -33.19
C HIS A 402 -5.00 -7.42 -32.12
N TRP A 403 -5.32 -8.63 -31.71
CA TRP A 403 -4.61 -9.37 -30.69
C TRP A 403 -3.72 -10.43 -31.30
N ILE A 404 -2.42 -10.42 -31.00
CA ILE A 404 -1.44 -11.40 -31.43
C ILE A 404 -0.92 -12.10 -30.20
N VAL A 405 -1.19 -13.42 -30.07
CA VAL A 405 -0.70 -14.20 -28.93
C VAL A 405 0.78 -14.50 -29.12
N VAL A 406 1.59 -14.18 -28.10
CA VAL A 406 3.04 -14.40 -28.07
C VAL A 406 3.38 -15.65 -27.27
N SER A 407 2.69 -15.88 -26.14
CA SER A 407 2.92 -17.01 -25.25
C SER A 407 1.61 -17.45 -24.61
N GLY A 408 1.50 -18.74 -24.27
CA GLY A 408 0.28 -19.36 -23.75
C GLY A 408 -0.75 -19.63 -24.83
N THR A 409 -1.94 -20.08 -24.43
CA THR A 409 -3.09 -20.29 -25.33
C THR A 409 -4.30 -19.55 -24.77
N ALA A 410 -4.78 -18.59 -25.54
CA ALA A 410 -5.92 -17.76 -25.16
C ALA A 410 -7.24 -18.41 -25.61
N THR A 411 -8.23 -18.44 -24.73
CA THR A 411 -9.63 -18.62 -25.11
C THR A 411 -10.20 -17.25 -25.40
N VAL A 412 -10.57 -17.00 -26.65
CA VAL A 412 -11.05 -15.70 -27.12
C VAL A 412 -12.50 -15.81 -27.56
N THR A 413 -13.36 -14.96 -27.01
CA THR A 413 -14.74 -14.76 -27.43
C THR A 413 -14.81 -13.48 -28.27
N VAL A 414 -15.37 -13.56 -29.48
CA VAL A 414 -15.71 -12.41 -30.34
C VAL A 414 -17.12 -12.62 -30.87
N GLY A 415 -18.06 -11.77 -30.49
CA GLY A 415 -19.49 -12.00 -30.70
C GLY A 415 -19.94 -13.31 -30.09
N ASP A 416 -20.55 -14.17 -30.88
CA ASP A 416 -21.00 -15.50 -30.46
C ASP A 416 -19.94 -16.61 -30.66
N LYS A 417 -18.78 -16.26 -31.22
CA LYS A 417 -17.74 -17.24 -31.56
C LYS A 417 -16.70 -17.32 -30.43
N VAL A 418 -16.46 -18.53 -29.96
CA VAL A 418 -15.36 -18.87 -29.04
C VAL A 418 -14.30 -19.66 -29.80
N SER A 419 -13.04 -19.26 -29.67
CA SER A 419 -11.91 -19.91 -30.35
C SER A 419 -10.67 -19.94 -29.44
N LEU A 420 -9.79 -20.91 -29.69
CA LEU A 420 -8.46 -20.96 -29.09
C LEU A 420 -7.48 -20.24 -30.03
N VAL A 421 -6.74 -19.30 -29.48
CA VAL A 421 -5.69 -18.55 -30.20
C VAL A 421 -4.36 -18.92 -29.54
N ARG A 422 -3.45 -19.49 -30.34
CA ARG A 422 -2.16 -20.04 -29.91
C ARG A 422 -1.03 -19.04 -30.22
N PRO A 423 0.19 -19.29 -29.71
CA PRO A 423 1.35 -18.47 -30.08
C PRO A 423 1.50 -18.34 -31.60
N ASN A 424 1.77 -17.12 -32.07
CA ASN A 424 1.84 -16.71 -33.47
C ASN A 424 0.50 -16.74 -34.25
N GLU A 425 -0.61 -16.97 -33.53
CA GLU A 425 -1.95 -16.74 -34.11
C GLU A 425 -2.51 -15.41 -33.65
N SER A 426 -3.47 -14.88 -34.37
CA SER A 426 -4.07 -13.58 -34.10
C SER A 426 -5.58 -13.58 -34.28
N THR A 427 -6.24 -12.63 -33.63
CA THR A 427 -7.67 -12.36 -33.84
C THR A 427 -7.89 -10.88 -34.03
N TYR A 428 -8.87 -10.56 -34.89
CA TYR A 428 -9.30 -9.19 -35.14
C TYR A 428 -10.67 -8.96 -34.54
N ILE A 429 -10.83 -7.84 -33.85
CA ILE A 429 -12.04 -7.41 -33.13
C ILE A 429 -12.46 -6.08 -33.75
N LYS A 430 -13.64 -6.06 -34.35
CA LYS A 430 -14.18 -4.84 -34.96
C LYS A 430 -14.78 -3.93 -33.88
N MET A 431 -14.77 -2.66 -34.17
CA MET A 431 -15.50 -1.64 -33.45
C MET A 431 -16.95 -2.10 -33.19
N GLY A 432 -17.40 -2.02 -31.95
CA GLY A 432 -18.71 -2.45 -31.47
C GLY A 432 -18.87 -3.95 -31.18
N GLU A 433 -17.92 -4.81 -31.57
CA GLU A 433 -18.01 -6.24 -31.28
C GLU A 433 -17.74 -6.53 -29.79
N VAL A 434 -18.61 -7.36 -29.21
CA VAL A 434 -18.45 -7.86 -27.84
C VAL A 434 -17.34 -8.90 -27.83
N HIS A 435 -16.37 -8.76 -26.90
CA HIS A 435 -15.22 -9.65 -26.84
C HIS A 435 -14.69 -9.85 -25.43
N ARG A 436 -13.97 -10.95 -25.23
CA ARG A 436 -13.28 -11.31 -23.99
C ARG A 436 -12.10 -12.23 -24.26
N LEU A 437 -11.05 -12.12 -23.44
CA LEU A 437 -9.93 -13.05 -23.38
C LEU A 437 -9.91 -13.74 -22.01
N GLU A 438 -9.73 -15.07 -22.04
CA GLU A 438 -9.65 -15.92 -20.83
C GLU A 438 -8.39 -16.79 -20.89
N ASN A 439 -7.71 -16.91 -19.76
CA ASN A 439 -6.60 -17.82 -19.56
C ASN A 439 -7.08 -19.07 -18.78
N ASN A 440 -7.47 -20.10 -19.51
CA ASN A 440 -7.86 -21.40 -18.94
C ASN A 440 -6.65 -22.35 -18.74
N GLY A 441 -5.43 -21.87 -19.05
CA GLY A 441 -4.18 -22.60 -18.90
C GLY A 441 -3.56 -22.47 -17.51
N LYS A 442 -2.34 -23.00 -17.38
CA LYS A 442 -1.54 -22.98 -16.15
C LYS A 442 -0.32 -22.04 -16.21
N ILE A 443 -0.09 -21.44 -17.35
CA ILE A 443 0.99 -20.46 -17.55
C ILE A 443 0.37 -19.13 -17.98
N PRO A 444 1.05 -17.99 -17.72
CA PRO A 444 0.57 -16.69 -18.19
C PRO A 444 0.40 -16.66 -19.72
N ILE A 445 -0.65 -15.99 -20.19
CA ILE A 445 -0.80 -15.61 -21.59
C ILE A 445 -0.14 -14.25 -21.75
N VAL A 446 0.69 -14.15 -22.78
CA VAL A 446 1.25 -12.87 -23.24
C VAL A 446 0.75 -12.59 -24.65
N LEU A 447 0.20 -11.41 -24.88
CA LEU A 447 -0.24 -10.97 -26.20
C LEU A 447 0.19 -9.52 -26.46
N ILE A 448 0.30 -9.19 -27.73
CA ILE A 448 0.40 -7.81 -28.23
C ILE A 448 -0.99 -7.40 -28.74
N GLU A 449 -1.47 -6.29 -28.24
CA GLU A 449 -2.72 -5.66 -28.64
C GLU A 449 -2.40 -4.39 -29.44
N ALA A 450 -2.88 -4.31 -30.66
CA ALA A 450 -2.88 -3.09 -31.43
C ALA A 450 -4.31 -2.53 -31.50
N GLN A 451 -4.52 -1.39 -30.86
CA GLN A 451 -5.76 -0.62 -30.90
C GLN A 451 -5.64 0.43 -31.99
N VAL A 452 -6.58 0.48 -32.94
CA VAL A 452 -6.58 1.43 -34.06
C VAL A 452 -7.95 2.10 -34.16
N GLY A 453 -7.97 3.44 -34.10
CA GLY A 453 -9.19 4.22 -34.13
C GLY A 453 -8.96 5.69 -33.78
N GLU A 454 -10.00 6.47 -33.92
CA GLU A 454 -9.93 7.91 -33.61
C GLU A 454 -9.77 8.20 -32.10
N TYR A 455 -10.20 7.24 -31.25
CA TYR A 455 -10.12 7.36 -29.81
C TYR A 455 -9.75 6.02 -29.16
N THR A 456 -8.68 5.99 -28.37
CA THR A 456 -8.14 4.80 -27.70
C THR A 456 -8.13 4.93 -26.16
N GLY A 457 -8.94 5.84 -25.61
CA GLY A 457 -9.09 6.05 -24.17
C GLY A 457 -9.69 4.83 -23.45
N GLU A 458 -9.34 4.64 -22.18
CA GLU A 458 -9.88 3.55 -21.34
C GLU A 458 -11.37 3.76 -20.99
N ASP A 459 -11.88 4.98 -21.10
CA ASP A 459 -13.29 5.34 -20.90
C ASP A 459 -14.19 4.97 -22.11
N ASP A 460 -13.61 4.53 -23.24
CA ASP A 460 -14.35 3.90 -24.36
C ASP A 460 -14.73 2.44 -24.07
N ILE A 461 -14.30 1.87 -22.92
CA ILE A 461 -14.61 0.50 -22.55
C ILE A 461 -16.01 0.40 -21.96
N VAL A 462 -16.94 -0.25 -22.67
CA VAL A 462 -18.24 -0.64 -22.13
C VAL A 462 -18.16 -2.07 -21.63
N ARG A 463 -18.16 -2.26 -20.31
CA ARG A 463 -18.12 -3.57 -19.65
C ARG A 463 -19.53 -4.13 -19.52
N LEU A 464 -19.74 -5.36 -19.99
CA LEU A 464 -21.00 -6.08 -19.92
C LEU A 464 -20.98 -7.08 -18.76
N GLU A 465 -19.85 -7.77 -18.57
CA GLU A 465 -19.58 -8.64 -17.41
C GLU A 465 -18.16 -8.35 -16.91
N ASP A 466 -18.02 -8.11 -15.61
CA ASP A 466 -16.73 -7.90 -14.97
C ASP A 466 -16.67 -8.60 -13.60
N ASP A 467 -15.82 -9.61 -13.47
CA ASP A 467 -15.64 -10.38 -12.23
C ASP A 467 -15.15 -9.51 -11.07
N PHE A 468 -14.59 -8.33 -11.39
CA PHE A 468 -13.97 -7.43 -10.42
C PHE A 468 -14.85 -6.24 -10.05
N LYS A 469 -16.07 -6.16 -10.61
CA LYS A 469 -17.08 -5.12 -10.33
C LYS A 469 -16.51 -3.68 -10.48
N ARG A 470 -15.74 -3.46 -11.55
CA ARG A 470 -15.21 -2.14 -11.93
C ARG A 470 -16.26 -1.43 -12.80
N ASN A 471 -17.19 -0.73 -12.22
CA ASN A 471 -18.20 0.07 -12.94
C ASN A 471 -17.88 1.55 -12.85
#